data_40c416fbaf3a100a6f6fd8411744c483
#
_entry.id   40c416fbaf3a100a6f6fd8411744c483
#
_cell.length_a   1.000
_cell.length_b   1.000
_cell.length_c   1.000
_cell.angle_alpha   90.00
_cell.angle_beta   90.00
_cell.angle_gamma   90.00
#
_symmetry.space_group_name_H-M   'P 1'
#
loop_
_entity.id
_entity.type
_entity.pdbx_description
1 polymer ?
#
loop_
_entity_poly.entity_id
_entity_poly.type
_entity_poly.pdbx_seq_one_letter_code
_entity_poly.pdbx_strand_id
1 'polypeptide(L)'
;MIKLLKSSRNKLIILAVLSAILIVLTFFVETPYLFGILTLIIAFANIRKLKFKSEMLRGLAIITLYFYSITLTLFPTLTSEVSRPVLYIGLALIILILEGLNFYKKSINKKYGNVLDEIKKVEEEYKIGEIIEVKSGEVIPADGIIIEGETLVNESSITGNENMVGKKFNDEVIGTTVNMKNRIVIKITQVNENSVISQMKDLIRENEKEKGTLQKNTKKAENILGIIVLIISLGVLVFWLKYNGSAFIGILSMCSVLLIAAPEIFYNSAEIPIKYGINKSTKKGIYFKGGRVIEKLNKVTRILFGKRKVITKGEPEITNVIPKEAFNEKRFLILVGSLESLSAHPFAQAITEYCEKNKISYKKAQDHKIIAGMGVIGMLDNQEIIVGNSKLMEKYHVKLYGNLLQKADVMSKNLRTPVYVARNRELIGIIGITDRIKEHAKEGISKLKKYKLTLITGDDKQIAQGLSNELRIKEFFSDLDEMEKLEALKNYRENNDIVACVGHGKEDKDFLDEADVGIALGSYTELFEESNDVTLISDDLSKISEVMVYAKNINEKTKQNFLYTLLYHLILLPIAGGLFIPFTGLIMHPAEAALLMSLLFVVIAKNSFNLQLDK
;
A
#
# COMPACT_ATOMS: atom_id res chain seq x y z
N MET A 1 -15.28 30.79 -25.92
CA MET A 1 -15.64 29.39 -26.17
C MET A 1 -14.46 28.43 -25.88
N ILE A 2 -13.27 28.59 -26.44
CA ILE A 2 -12.11 27.67 -26.22
C ILE A 2 -11.63 27.62 -24.76
N LYS A 3 -11.63 28.75 -24.00
CA LYS A 3 -11.31 28.79 -22.57
C LYS A 3 -12.34 28.07 -21.67
N LEU A 4 -13.65 28.16 -22.02
CA LEU A 4 -14.74 27.46 -21.31
C LEU A 4 -14.69 25.94 -21.48
N LEU A 5 -14.17 25.44 -22.60
CA LEU A 5 -13.99 23.99 -22.88
C LEU A 5 -12.82 23.35 -22.13
N LYS A 6 -11.99 24.12 -21.40
CA LYS A 6 -10.90 23.56 -20.58
C LYS A 6 -11.41 22.83 -19.32
N SER A 7 -12.51 23.29 -18.73
CA SER A 7 -13.16 22.59 -17.60
C SER A 7 -14.02 21.43 -18.11
N SER A 8 -13.82 20.23 -17.57
CA SER A 8 -14.62 19.06 -17.96
C SER A 8 -16.11 19.20 -17.64
N ARG A 9 -16.46 19.94 -16.58
CA ARG A 9 -17.84 20.26 -16.20
C ARG A 9 -18.49 21.20 -17.21
N ASN A 10 -17.81 22.27 -17.57
CA ASN A 10 -18.34 23.24 -18.54
C ASN A 10 -18.48 22.61 -19.94
N LYS A 11 -17.53 21.73 -20.32
CA LYS A 11 -17.62 20.98 -21.58
C LYS A 11 -18.87 20.10 -21.61
N LEU A 12 -19.15 19.34 -20.53
CA LEU A 12 -20.35 18.50 -20.44
C LEU A 12 -21.62 19.33 -20.53
N ILE A 13 -21.70 20.46 -19.82
CA ILE A 13 -22.86 21.36 -19.86
C ILE A 13 -23.09 21.91 -21.29
N ILE A 14 -22.03 22.38 -21.94
CA ILE A 14 -22.14 22.91 -23.31
C ILE A 14 -22.60 21.82 -24.27
N LEU A 15 -22.05 20.61 -24.17
CA LEU A 15 -22.48 19.49 -25.02
C LEU A 15 -23.90 19.05 -24.74
N ALA A 16 -24.33 19.03 -23.49
CA ALA A 16 -25.73 18.74 -23.12
C ALA A 16 -26.70 19.78 -23.70
N VAL A 17 -26.36 21.06 -23.59
CA VAL A 17 -27.19 22.15 -24.17
C VAL A 17 -27.22 22.03 -25.70
N LEU A 18 -26.10 21.82 -26.36
CA LEU A 18 -26.04 21.65 -27.82
C LEU A 18 -26.81 20.41 -28.28
N SER A 19 -26.72 19.29 -27.54
CA SER A 19 -27.50 18.08 -27.85
C SER A 19 -29.00 18.30 -27.64
N ALA A 20 -29.40 19.00 -26.58
CA ALA A 20 -30.78 19.35 -26.34
C ALA A 20 -31.35 20.29 -27.44
N ILE A 21 -30.57 21.31 -27.83
CA ILE A 21 -30.93 22.19 -28.96
C ILE A 21 -31.08 21.36 -30.24
N LEU A 22 -30.15 20.43 -30.49
CA LEU A 22 -30.21 19.58 -31.68
C LEU A 22 -31.48 18.71 -31.68
N ILE A 23 -31.84 18.10 -30.55
CA ILE A 23 -33.05 17.29 -30.38
C ILE A 23 -34.30 18.16 -30.64
N VAL A 24 -34.36 19.35 -30.05
CA VAL A 24 -35.51 20.28 -30.27
C VAL A 24 -35.59 20.71 -31.73
N LEU A 25 -34.47 21.08 -32.34
CA LEU A 25 -34.46 21.51 -33.75
C LEU A 25 -34.89 20.40 -34.71
N THR A 26 -34.67 19.11 -34.39
CA THR A 26 -35.13 18.00 -35.22
C THR A 26 -36.64 17.92 -35.36
N PHE A 27 -37.42 18.50 -34.45
CA PHE A 27 -38.86 18.54 -34.47
C PHE A 27 -39.42 19.76 -35.21
N PHE A 28 -38.63 20.86 -35.36
CA PHE A 28 -39.13 22.15 -35.87
C PHE A 28 -38.49 22.60 -37.19
N VAL A 29 -37.39 21.99 -37.63
CA VAL A 29 -36.61 22.47 -38.78
C VAL A 29 -36.35 21.34 -39.78
N GLU A 30 -36.87 21.50 -40.99
CA GLU A 30 -36.70 20.51 -42.07
C GLU A 30 -35.33 20.55 -42.79
N THR A 31 -34.38 21.42 -42.36
CA THR A 31 -33.10 21.58 -43.02
C THR A 31 -32.01 20.67 -42.39
N PRO A 32 -31.73 19.52 -43.00
CA PRO A 32 -30.81 18.51 -42.47
C PRO A 32 -29.33 18.97 -42.40
N TYR A 33 -28.93 19.96 -43.17
CA TYR A 33 -27.56 20.48 -43.23
C TYR A 33 -27.08 21.14 -41.91
N LEU A 34 -27.99 21.78 -41.19
CA LEU A 34 -27.67 22.41 -39.88
C LEU A 34 -27.31 21.37 -38.81
N PHE A 35 -27.96 20.21 -38.88
CA PHE A 35 -27.69 19.08 -37.98
C PHE A 35 -26.30 18.49 -38.22
N GLY A 36 -25.90 18.36 -39.49
CA GLY A 36 -24.57 17.88 -39.87
C GLY A 36 -23.45 18.76 -39.32
N ILE A 37 -23.61 20.08 -39.41
CA ILE A 37 -22.59 21.03 -38.91
C ILE A 37 -22.50 21.00 -37.38
N LEU A 38 -23.63 20.97 -36.66
CA LEU A 38 -23.66 20.93 -35.20
C LEU A 38 -23.05 19.64 -34.65
N THR A 39 -23.39 18.50 -35.25
CA THR A 39 -22.83 17.20 -34.85
C THR A 39 -21.34 17.10 -35.22
N LEU A 40 -20.87 17.71 -36.31
CA LEU A 40 -19.48 17.82 -36.67
C LEU A 40 -18.66 18.57 -35.59
N ILE A 41 -19.17 19.71 -35.14
CA ILE A 41 -18.55 20.53 -34.10
C ILE A 41 -18.41 19.71 -32.80
N ILE A 42 -19.46 18.97 -32.44
CA ILE A 42 -19.51 18.14 -31.24
C ILE A 42 -18.53 16.95 -31.38
N ALA A 43 -18.52 16.27 -32.54
CA ALA A 43 -17.62 15.15 -32.84
C ALA A 43 -16.15 15.60 -32.86
N PHE A 44 -15.83 16.71 -33.51
CA PHE A 44 -14.48 17.24 -33.60
C PHE A 44 -13.89 17.67 -32.26
N ALA A 45 -14.72 18.16 -31.33
CA ALA A 45 -14.31 18.48 -29.96
C ALA A 45 -13.86 17.23 -29.18
N ASN A 46 -14.35 16.05 -29.57
CA ASN A 46 -14.01 14.77 -28.94
C ASN A 46 -12.83 14.05 -29.62
N ILE A 47 -12.72 14.14 -30.96
CA ILE A 47 -11.67 13.47 -31.74
C ILE A 47 -10.26 14.01 -31.43
N ARG A 48 -10.12 15.29 -31.07
CA ARG A 48 -8.81 15.94 -30.76
C ARG A 48 -8.04 15.34 -29.58
N LYS A 49 -8.62 14.40 -28.81
CA LYS A 49 -7.98 13.71 -27.67
C LYS A 49 -7.76 12.22 -27.89
N LEU A 50 -7.95 11.70 -29.10
CA LEU A 50 -7.74 10.29 -29.42
C LEU A 50 -6.26 9.93 -29.27
N LYS A 51 -5.92 9.42 -28.10
CA LYS A 51 -4.72 8.59 -27.93
C LYS A 51 -5.04 7.20 -28.47
N PHE A 52 -4.13 6.67 -29.27
CA PHE A 52 -4.20 5.37 -29.95
C PHE A 52 -4.55 4.23 -28.97
N LYS A 53 -5.83 3.82 -28.81
CA LYS A 53 -6.26 2.59 -28.07
C LYS A 53 -7.79 2.39 -28.18
N SER A 54 -8.45 1.93 -27.11
CA SER A 54 -9.90 1.68 -27.02
C SER A 54 -10.77 2.90 -27.35
N GLU A 55 -10.27 4.11 -27.07
CA GLU A 55 -10.94 5.37 -27.46
C GLU A 55 -11.05 5.52 -28.99
N MET A 56 -10.13 4.89 -29.75
CA MET A 56 -10.16 4.89 -31.20
C MET A 56 -11.36 4.10 -31.77
N LEU A 57 -11.75 2.99 -31.13
CA LEU A 57 -12.91 2.19 -31.57
C LEU A 57 -14.21 2.99 -31.42
N ARG A 58 -14.35 3.71 -30.33
CA ARG A 58 -15.50 4.63 -30.11
C ARG A 58 -15.49 5.79 -31.10
N GLY A 59 -14.31 6.35 -31.33
CA GLY A 59 -14.12 7.38 -32.35
C GLY A 59 -14.49 6.90 -33.74
N LEU A 60 -14.09 5.67 -34.11
CA LEU A 60 -14.44 5.05 -35.38
C LEU A 60 -15.96 4.87 -35.53
N ALA A 61 -16.65 4.39 -34.49
CA ALA A 61 -18.09 4.25 -34.48
C ALA A 61 -18.81 5.61 -34.70
N ILE A 62 -18.36 6.65 -33.98
CA ILE A 62 -18.93 8.02 -34.12
C ILE A 62 -18.70 8.57 -35.53
N ILE A 63 -17.49 8.42 -36.06
CA ILE A 63 -17.14 8.88 -37.41
C ILE A 63 -17.96 8.14 -38.46
N THR A 64 -18.09 6.83 -38.36
CA THR A 64 -18.87 6.02 -39.30
C THR A 64 -20.34 6.39 -39.27
N LEU A 65 -20.94 6.52 -38.09
CA LEU A 65 -22.33 6.96 -37.96
C LEU A 65 -22.56 8.37 -38.50
N TYR A 66 -21.60 9.26 -38.28
CA TYR A 66 -21.68 10.64 -38.80
C TYR A 66 -21.67 10.66 -40.32
N PHE A 67 -20.71 10.01 -40.96
CA PHE A 67 -20.66 9.94 -42.43
C PHE A 67 -21.86 9.22 -43.02
N TYR A 68 -22.33 8.15 -42.36
CA TYR A 68 -23.52 7.46 -42.79
C TYR A 68 -24.76 8.35 -42.70
N SER A 69 -24.92 9.11 -41.63
CA SER A 69 -26.03 10.08 -41.49
C SER A 69 -25.99 11.16 -42.56
N ILE A 70 -24.82 11.68 -42.93
CA ILE A 70 -24.64 12.63 -44.02
C ILE A 70 -25.01 12.00 -45.36
N THR A 71 -24.52 10.79 -45.63
CA THR A 71 -24.81 10.09 -46.89
C THR A 71 -26.33 9.92 -47.10
N LEU A 72 -27.06 9.50 -46.07
CA LEU A 72 -28.51 9.37 -46.15
C LEU A 72 -29.23 10.70 -46.26
N THR A 73 -28.60 11.78 -45.81
CA THR A 73 -29.16 13.15 -45.95
C THR A 73 -29.00 13.65 -47.38
N LEU A 74 -27.85 13.40 -48.00
CA LEU A 74 -27.55 13.81 -49.38
C LEU A 74 -28.25 12.93 -50.42
N PHE A 75 -28.44 11.65 -50.12
CA PHE A 75 -29.04 10.66 -51.03
C PHE A 75 -30.23 9.96 -50.36
N PRO A 76 -31.40 10.66 -50.31
CA PRO A 76 -32.59 10.19 -49.59
C PRO A 76 -33.18 8.87 -50.12
N THR A 77 -32.86 8.53 -51.35
CA THR A 77 -33.37 7.33 -52.03
C THR A 77 -32.72 6.02 -51.59
N LEU A 78 -31.61 6.09 -50.82
CA LEU A 78 -30.87 4.90 -50.43
C LEU A 78 -31.55 4.08 -49.33
N THR A 79 -32.46 4.64 -48.52
CA THR A 79 -33.27 3.88 -47.56
C THR A 79 -34.64 4.54 -47.35
N SER A 80 -35.69 3.71 -47.30
CA SER A 80 -37.05 4.06 -46.88
C SER A 80 -37.32 3.76 -45.40
N GLU A 81 -36.35 3.11 -44.71
CA GLU A 81 -36.59 2.42 -43.45
C GLU A 81 -36.45 3.29 -42.19
N VAL A 82 -35.84 4.50 -42.26
CA VAL A 82 -35.57 5.31 -41.07
C VAL A 82 -35.80 6.79 -41.31
N SER A 83 -36.45 7.43 -40.34
CA SER A 83 -36.50 8.89 -40.30
C SER A 83 -35.09 9.44 -39.99
N ARG A 84 -34.54 10.25 -40.89
CA ARG A 84 -33.20 10.86 -40.83
C ARG A 84 -32.87 11.54 -39.50
N PRO A 85 -33.84 12.27 -38.87
CA PRO A 85 -33.64 12.89 -37.57
C PRO A 85 -33.18 11.90 -36.49
N VAL A 86 -33.64 10.66 -36.50
CA VAL A 86 -33.34 9.64 -35.48
C VAL A 86 -31.85 9.31 -35.44
N LEU A 87 -31.13 9.27 -36.57
CA LEU A 87 -29.70 9.00 -36.61
C LEU A 87 -28.85 10.11 -35.96
N TYR A 88 -29.21 11.37 -36.22
CA TYR A 88 -28.52 12.52 -35.60
C TYR A 88 -28.81 12.62 -34.10
N ILE A 89 -30.05 12.33 -33.68
CA ILE A 89 -30.42 12.23 -32.27
C ILE A 89 -29.61 11.11 -31.60
N GLY A 90 -29.53 9.93 -32.22
CA GLY A 90 -28.73 8.82 -31.74
C GLY A 90 -27.25 9.20 -31.57
N LEU A 91 -26.67 9.88 -32.55
CA LEU A 91 -25.27 10.34 -32.49
C LEU A 91 -25.04 11.36 -31.36
N ALA A 92 -25.96 12.33 -31.20
CA ALA A 92 -25.87 13.29 -30.11
C ALA A 92 -25.97 12.64 -28.74
N LEU A 93 -26.84 11.64 -28.57
CA LEU A 93 -26.96 10.85 -27.34
C LEU A 93 -25.71 10.06 -27.04
N ILE A 94 -25.08 9.40 -28.03
CA ILE A 94 -23.82 8.69 -27.88
C ILE A 94 -22.73 9.63 -27.33
N ILE A 95 -22.57 10.79 -27.93
CA ILE A 95 -21.57 11.78 -27.53
C ILE A 95 -21.83 12.26 -26.10
N LEU A 96 -23.07 12.55 -25.74
CA LEU A 96 -23.49 13.00 -24.41
C LEU A 96 -23.21 11.91 -23.36
N ILE A 97 -23.55 10.66 -23.63
CA ILE A 97 -23.32 9.51 -22.75
C ILE A 97 -21.81 9.32 -22.52
N LEU A 98 -21.00 9.36 -23.57
CA LEU A 98 -19.55 9.19 -23.47
C LEU A 98 -18.87 10.34 -22.73
N GLU A 99 -19.30 11.58 -22.90
CA GLU A 99 -18.78 12.70 -22.13
C GLU A 99 -19.24 12.66 -20.67
N GLY A 100 -20.47 12.22 -20.40
CA GLY A 100 -20.92 11.94 -19.04
C GLY A 100 -20.05 10.89 -18.34
N LEU A 101 -19.75 9.81 -19.05
CA LEU A 101 -18.83 8.77 -18.56
C LEU A 101 -17.42 9.34 -18.30
N ASN A 102 -16.88 10.14 -19.20
CA ASN A 102 -15.57 10.77 -19.03
C ASN A 102 -15.55 11.74 -17.82
N PHE A 103 -16.62 12.49 -17.63
CA PHE A 103 -16.79 13.33 -16.44
C PHE A 103 -16.82 12.50 -15.15
N TYR A 104 -17.59 11.40 -15.15
CA TYR A 104 -17.68 10.50 -14.02
C TYR A 104 -16.32 9.84 -13.70
N LYS A 105 -15.59 9.35 -14.72
CA LYS A 105 -14.22 8.82 -14.57
C LYS A 105 -13.27 9.83 -13.92
N LYS A 106 -13.32 11.10 -14.35
CA LYS A 106 -12.48 12.16 -13.76
C LYS A 106 -12.89 12.49 -12.33
N SER A 107 -14.20 12.50 -12.03
CA SER A 107 -14.71 12.71 -10.68
C SER A 107 -14.24 11.62 -9.72
N ILE A 108 -14.28 10.35 -10.17
CA ILE A 108 -13.75 9.22 -9.42
C ILE A 108 -12.25 9.39 -9.17
N ASN A 109 -11.46 9.65 -10.20
CA ASN A 109 -10.03 9.84 -10.07
C ASN A 109 -9.67 11.02 -9.14
N LYS A 110 -10.46 12.09 -9.16
CA LYS A 110 -10.25 13.22 -8.24
C LYS A 110 -10.61 12.85 -6.79
N LYS A 111 -11.70 12.13 -6.57
CA LYS A 111 -12.19 11.79 -5.24
C LYS A 111 -11.41 10.65 -4.57
N TYR A 112 -10.93 9.69 -5.37
CA TYR A 112 -10.33 8.45 -4.86
C TYR A 112 -8.92 8.19 -5.41
N GLY A 113 -8.40 9.07 -6.25
CA GLY A 113 -7.12 8.90 -6.94
C GLY A 113 -5.90 9.46 -6.23
N ASN A 114 -6.07 10.38 -5.28
CA ASN A 114 -4.95 11.06 -4.62
C ASN A 114 -5.27 11.34 -3.16
N VAL A 115 -4.89 10.45 -2.27
CA VAL A 115 -4.81 10.74 -0.82
C VAL A 115 -3.85 11.91 -0.57
N LEU A 116 -2.86 12.07 -1.45
CA LEU A 116 -1.84 13.12 -1.39
C LEU A 116 -2.37 14.55 -1.53
N ASP A 117 -3.48 14.73 -2.27
CA ASP A 117 -4.08 16.07 -2.47
C ASP A 117 -4.87 16.52 -1.22
N GLU A 118 -5.21 15.58 -0.32
CA GLU A 118 -5.89 15.88 0.95
C GLU A 118 -4.89 16.35 2.03
N ILE A 119 -3.60 16.01 1.89
CA ILE A 119 -2.55 16.45 2.81
C ILE A 119 -2.19 17.89 2.45
N LYS A 120 -2.66 18.84 3.28
CA LYS A 120 -2.37 20.27 3.10
C LYS A 120 -0.86 20.49 3.04
N LYS A 121 -0.40 21.18 1.98
CA LYS A 121 0.95 21.74 1.97
C LYS A 121 1.01 22.82 3.04
N VAL A 122 1.96 22.71 3.94
CA VAL A 122 2.39 23.85 4.74
C VAL A 122 3.25 24.69 3.81
N GLU A 123 2.81 25.92 3.50
CA GLU A 123 3.42 26.79 2.47
C GLU A 123 4.64 27.59 2.97
N GLU A 124 5.03 27.42 4.23
CA GLU A 124 6.14 28.18 4.82
C GLU A 124 7.48 27.46 4.62
N GLU A 125 8.49 28.20 4.18
CA GLU A 125 9.86 27.71 4.03
C GLU A 125 10.58 27.76 5.37
N TYR A 126 10.61 26.63 6.07
CA TYR A 126 11.39 26.45 7.29
C TYR A 126 12.80 25.92 7.00
N LYS A 127 13.74 26.18 7.95
CA LYS A 127 15.13 25.70 7.86
C LYS A 127 15.40 24.62 8.90
N ILE A 128 16.23 23.66 8.53
CA ILE A 128 16.71 22.65 9.48
C ILE A 128 17.44 23.35 10.64
N GLY A 129 17.10 22.97 11.88
CA GLY A 129 17.63 23.55 13.09
C GLY A 129 16.83 24.75 13.62
N GLU A 130 15.87 25.27 12.89
CA GLU A 130 14.98 26.33 13.33
C GLU A 130 14.13 25.88 14.52
N ILE A 131 13.91 26.78 15.47
CA ILE A 131 13.12 26.51 16.67
C ILE A 131 11.79 27.22 16.55
N ILE A 132 10.70 26.47 16.68
CA ILE A 132 9.34 26.97 16.50
C ILE A 132 8.47 26.59 17.70
N GLU A 133 7.62 27.53 18.10
CA GLU A 133 6.57 27.31 19.08
C GLU A 133 5.30 26.85 18.37
N VAL A 134 4.69 25.76 18.84
CA VAL A 134 3.41 25.25 18.34
C VAL A 134 2.39 25.22 19.49
N LYS A 135 1.33 26.00 19.35
CA LYS A 135 0.27 26.12 20.36
C LYS A 135 -0.75 24.98 20.24
N SER A 136 -1.54 24.82 21.28
CA SER A 136 -2.68 23.87 21.25
C SER A 136 -3.66 24.21 20.11
N GLY A 137 -4.06 23.19 19.34
CA GLY A 137 -4.93 23.32 18.18
C GLY A 137 -4.21 23.71 16.88
N GLU A 138 -2.94 24.02 16.91
CA GLU A 138 -2.16 24.35 15.71
C GLU A 138 -1.62 23.09 15.01
N VAL A 139 -1.48 23.22 13.70
CA VAL A 139 -0.82 22.19 12.87
C VAL A 139 0.68 22.32 13.03
N ILE A 140 1.35 21.20 13.30
CA ILE A 140 2.82 21.14 13.33
C ILE A 140 3.35 21.40 11.92
N PRO A 141 4.21 22.41 11.73
CA PRO A 141 4.53 22.91 10.39
C PRO A 141 5.55 22.07 9.64
N ALA A 142 6.45 21.39 10.34
CA ALA A 142 7.51 20.56 9.77
C ALA A 142 7.92 19.45 10.73
N ASP A 143 8.66 18.46 10.25
CA ASP A 143 9.17 17.37 11.07
C ASP A 143 10.25 17.90 12.04
N GLY A 144 10.19 17.48 13.29
CA GLY A 144 11.09 17.99 14.31
C GLY A 144 11.12 17.15 15.59
N ILE A 145 11.89 17.62 16.57
CA ILE A 145 12.02 17.03 17.89
C ILE A 145 11.56 18.04 18.93
N ILE A 146 10.78 17.58 19.93
CA ILE A 146 10.34 18.44 21.03
C ILE A 146 11.54 18.76 21.93
N ILE A 147 11.83 20.07 22.07
CA ILE A 147 12.90 20.57 22.95
C ILE A 147 12.36 21.20 24.23
N GLU A 148 11.05 21.49 24.30
CA GLU A 148 10.40 22.02 25.50
C GLU A 148 8.90 21.64 25.49
N GLY A 149 8.39 21.16 26.62
CA GLY A 149 6.99 20.85 26.84
C GLY A 149 6.64 19.37 26.62
N GLU A 150 5.38 19.06 26.91
CA GLU A 150 4.74 17.76 26.67
C GLU A 150 3.30 17.98 26.19
N THR A 151 2.82 17.15 25.28
CA THR A 151 1.49 17.32 24.70
C THR A 151 0.88 16.00 24.23
N LEU A 152 -0.38 16.08 23.74
CA LEU A 152 -1.04 15.05 22.95
C LEU A 152 -1.08 15.51 21.49
N VAL A 153 -0.62 14.67 20.58
CA VAL A 153 -0.63 14.94 19.14
C VAL A 153 -1.62 14.04 18.43
N ASN A 154 -2.44 14.63 17.56
CA ASN A 154 -3.31 13.88 16.65
C ASN A 154 -2.54 13.57 15.37
N GLU A 155 -2.16 12.31 15.20
CA GLU A 155 -1.42 11.81 14.05
C GLU A 155 -2.32 11.09 13.04
N SER A 156 -3.66 11.20 13.17
CA SER A 156 -4.63 10.47 12.34
C SER A 156 -4.51 10.74 10.83
N SER A 157 -3.99 11.91 10.45
CA SER A 157 -3.72 12.25 9.04
C SER A 157 -2.68 11.32 8.37
N ILE A 158 -1.84 10.68 9.18
CA ILE A 158 -0.73 9.82 8.74
C ILE A 158 -0.97 8.36 9.14
N THR A 159 -1.33 8.11 10.40
CA THR A 159 -1.54 6.76 10.94
C THR A 159 -2.91 6.19 10.64
N GLY A 160 -3.87 7.06 10.32
CA GLY A 160 -5.29 6.70 10.27
C GLY A 160 -5.89 6.32 11.62
N ASN A 161 -5.14 6.46 12.71
CA ASN A 161 -5.63 6.19 14.07
C ASN A 161 -6.04 7.51 14.73
N GLU A 162 -7.28 7.59 15.22
CA GLU A 162 -7.82 8.78 15.89
C GLU A 162 -7.32 8.92 17.33
N ASN A 163 -6.63 7.91 17.87
CA ASN A 163 -6.06 7.97 19.20
C ASN A 163 -4.93 9.02 19.25
N MET A 164 -4.99 9.86 20.24
CA MET A 164 -3.96 10.87 20.48
C MET A 164 -2.70 10.21 21.05
N VAL A 165 -1.55 10.60 20.54
CA VAL A 165 -0.24 10.10 20.97
C VAL A 165 0.40 11.10 21.92
N GLY A 166 0.79 10.63 23.13
CA GLY A 166 1.54 11.46 24.09
C GLY A 166 2.97 11.69 23.58
N LYS A 167 3.40 12.94 23.57
CA LYS A 167 4.75 13.37 23.15
C LYS A 167 5.36 14.24 24.25
N LYS A 168 6.64 14.00 24.54
CA LYS A 168 7.42 14.67 25.59
C LYS A 168 8.77 15.15 25.04
N PHE A 169 9.60 15.71 25.89
CA PHE A 169 10.96 16.12 25.55
C PHE A 169 11.73 14.99 24.82
N ASN A 170 12.39 15.37 23.75
CA ASN A 170 13.16 14.50 22.84
C ASN A 170 12.34 13.53 21.96
N ASP A 171 10.98 13.59 22.00
CA ASP A 171 10.16 12.82 21.09
C ASP A 171 10.04 13.51 19.71
N GLU A 172 9.97 12.72 18.66
CA GLU A 172 9.77 13.19 17.31
C GLU A 172 8.32 13.58 17.04
N VAL A 173 8.14 14.67 16.29
CA VAL A 173 6.83 15.14 15.79
C VAL A 173 6.90 15.34 14.28
N ILE A 174 5.76 15.16 13.62
CA ILE A 174 5.67 15.13 12.16
C ILE A 174 4.86 16.31 11.67
N GLY A 175 5.35 16.94 10.62
CA GLY A 175 4.62 17.98 9.92
C GLY A 175 3.22 17.52 9.48
N THR A 176 2.24 18.44 9.48
CA THR A 176 0.81 18.22 9.17
C THR A 176 -0.01 17.50 10.25
N THR A 177 0.60 17.01 11.32
CA THR A 177 -0.12 16.53 12.52
C THR A 177 -0.59 17.70 13.37
N VAL A 178 -1.52 17.48 14.31
CA VAL A 178 -2.11 18.57 15.09
C VAL A 178 -1.74 18.45 16.55
N ASN A 179 -1.19 19.52 17.11
CA ASN A 179 -0.95 19.62 18.55
C ASN A 179 -2.28 19.84 19.29
N MET A 180 -2.68 18.95 20.18
CA MET A 180 -4.04 18.95 20.76
C MET A 180 -4.13 19.51 22.16
N LYS A 181 -3.04 19.54 22.96
CA LYS A 181 -3.18 19.85 24.40
C LYS A 181 -2.35 21.05 24.85
N ASN A 182 -1.06 20.89 25.01
CA ASN A 182 -0.21 21.92 25.58
C ASN A 182 0.66 22.59 24.50
N ARG A 183 1.15 23.80 24.78
CA ARG A 183 2.19 24.44 24.00
C ARG A 183 3.46 23.57 24.04
N ILE A 184 4.10 23.39 22.89
CA ILE A 184 5.40 22.74 22.75
C ILE A 184 6.35 23.63 21.94
N VAL A 185 7.65 23.45 22.15
CA VAL A 185 8.68 24.04 21.31
C VAL A 185 9.39 22.89 20.60
N ILE A 186 9.47 22.99 19.28
CA ILE A 186 10.10 21.99 18.43
C ILE A 186 11.33 22.56 17.75
N LYS A 187 12.34 21.72 17.55
CA LYS A 187 13.49 21.99 16.68
C LYS A 187 13.31 21.21 15.40
N ILE A 188 13.28 21.90 14.27
CA ILE A 188 13.07 21.28 12.95
C ILE A 188 14.26 20.40 12.58
N THR A 189 13.98 19.15 12.20
CA THR A 189 14.98 18.15 11.79
C THR A 189 14.95 17.86 10.30
N GLN A 190 13.75 17.92 9.67
CA GLN A 190 13.60 17.61 8.25
C GLN A 190 12.61 18.57 7.58
N VAL A 191 12.90 18.93 6.33
CA VAL A 191 12.08 19.85 5.52
C VAL A 191 12.05 19.40 4.06
N ASN A 192 11.08 19.89 3.30
CA ASN A 192 10.95 19.72 1.84
C ASN A 192 10.96 18.24 1.40
N GLU A 193 11.89 17.87 0.51
CA GLU A 193 11.96 16.51 -0.09
C GLU A 193 12.29 15.42 0.93
N ASN A 194 12.98 15.78 2.01
CA ASN A 194 13.35 14.84 3.08
C ASN A 194 12.28 14.70 4.16
N SER A 195 11.20 15.49 4.12
CA SER A 195 10.12 15.35 5.09
C SER A 195 9.40 13.99 4.96
N VAL A 196 8.91 13.45 6.09
CA VAL A 196 8.11 12.22 6.14
C VAL A 196 6.97 12.26 5.12
N ILE A 197 6.27 13.39 5.03
CA ILE A 197 5.18 13.58 4.06
C ILE A 197 5.66 13.50 2.60
N SER A 198 6.84 14.02 2.29
CA SER A 198 7.39 13.93 0.93
C SER A 198 7.78 12.50 0.58
N GLN A 199 8.44 11.81 1.50
CA GLN A 199 8.79 10.39 1.35
C GLN A 199 7.54 9.51 1.20
N MET A 200 6.48 9.76 1.97
CA MET A 200 5.17 9.12 1.79
C MET A 200 4.60 9.36 0.37
N LYS A 201 4.71 10.59 -0.13
CA LYS A 201 4.26 10.92 -1.51
C LYS A 201 5.03 10.15 -2.56
N ASP A 202 6.32 10.01 -2.39
CA ASP A 202 7.15 9.30 -3.34
C ASP A 202 6.88 7.79 -3.32
N LEU A 203 6.70 7.19 -2.14
CA LEU A 203 6.24 5.80 -2.02
C LEU A 203 4.89 5.57 -2.73
N ILE A 204 3.92 6.46 -2.52
CA ILE A 204 2.62 6.34 -3.19
C ILE A 204 2.75 6.49 -4.71
N ARG A 205 3.64 7.36 -5.21
CA ARG A 205 3.93 7.49 -6.64
C ARG A 205 4.65 6.27 -7.22
N GLU A 206 5.55 5.68 -6.48
CA GLU A 206 6.23 4.44 -6.87
C GLU A 206 5.25 3.26 -6.91
N ASN A 207 4.31 3.21 -5.99
CA ASN A 207 3.24 2.21 -5.95
C ASN A 207 2.40 2.19 -7.24
N GLU A 208 2.22 3.32 -7.90
CA GLU A 208 1.53 3.38 -9.19
C GLU A 208 2.32 2.69 -10.33
N LYS A 209 3.63 2.53 -10.19
CA LYS A 209 4.51 1.89 -11.20
C LYS A 209 4.53 0.37 -11.04
N GLU A 210 4.42 -0.16 -9.82
CA GLU A 210 4.45 -1.60 -9.53
C GLU A 210 3.10 -2.30 -9.74
N LYS A 211 2.77 -2.53 -10.99
CA LYS A 211 1.53 -3.22 -11.37
C LYS A 211 1.62 -4.73 -11.17
N GLY A 212 0.57 -5.30 -10.61
CA GLY A 212 0.40 -6.75 -10.48
C GLY A 212 0.29 -7.47 -11.82
N THR A 213 0.39 -8.78 -11.77
CA THR A 213 0.29 -9.65 -12.95
C THR A 213 -1.07 -9.51 -13.62
N LEU A 214 -2.14 -9.46 -12.83
CA LEU A 214 -3.50 -9.28 -13.33
C LEU A 214 -3.69 -7.93 -14.03
N GLN A 215 -3.17 -6.84 -13.44
CA GLN A 215 -3.19 -5.52 -14.08
C GLN A 215 -2.41 -5.49 -15.39
N LYS A 216 -1.23 -6.14 -15.44
CA LYS A 216 -0.43 -6.26 -16.68
C LYS A 216 -1.15 -7.09 -17.73
N ASN A 217 -1.75 -8.21 -17.35
CA ASN A 217 -2.46 -9.10 -18.25
C ASN A 217 -3.74 -8.47 -18.79
N THR A 218 -4.53 -7.79 -17.96
CA THR A 218 -5.72 -7.06 -18.40
C THR A 218 -5.37 -5.90 -19.33
N LYS A 219 -4.20 -5.26 -19.14
CA LYS A 219 -3.70 -4.23 -20.06
C LYS A 219 -3.27 -4.79 -21.40
N LYS A 220 -2.62 -5.96 -21.43
CA LYS A 220 -2.31 -6.68 -22.67
C LYS A 220 -3.59 -7.13 -23.37
N ALA A 221 -4.54 -7.69 -22.62
CA ALA A 221 -5.84 -8.11 -23.12
C ALA A 221 -6.61 -6.93 -23.75
N GLU A 222 -6.61 -5.75 -23.15
CA GLU A 222 -7.21 -4.53 -23.74
C GLU A 222 -6.72 -4.28 -25.17
N ASN A 223 -5.41 -4.37 -25.40
CA ASN A 223 -4.83 -4.13 -26.72
C ASN A 223 -5.22 -5.21 -27.74
N ILE A 224 -5.18 -6.49 -27.34
CA ILE A 224 -5.53 -7.63 -28.22
C ILE A 224 -7.05 -7.61 -28.52
N LEU A 225 -7.87 -7.41 -27.52
CA LEU A 225 -9.32 -7.34 -27.66
C LEU A 225 -9.74 -6.17 -28.58
N GLY A 226 -9.02 -5.05 -28.53
CA GLY A 226 -9.28 -3.94 -29.44
C GLY A 226 -9.19 -4.34 -30.92
N ILE A 227 -8.18 -5.14 -31.27
CA ILE A 227 -8.00 -5.66 -32.64
C ILE A 227 -9.08 -6.70 -32.99
N ILE A 228 -9.36 -7.62 -32.06
CA ILE A 228 -10.39 -8.65 -32.25
C ILE A 228 -11.76 -8.00 -32.47
N VAL A 229 -12.11 -7.01 -31.67
CA VAL A 229 -13.38 -6.26 -31.81
C VAL A 229 -13.47 -5.56 -33.14
N LEU A 230 -12.38 -4.98 -33.64
CA LEU A 230 -12.37 -4.37 -34.98
C LEU A 230 -12.66 -5.42 -36.06
N ILE A 231 -12.01 -6.58 -36.00
CA ILE A 231 -12.23 -7.68 -36.95
C ILE A 231 -13.69 -8.18 -36.87
N ILE A 232 -14.21 -8.41 -35.68
CA ILE A 232 -15.61 -8.84 -35.47
C ILE A 232 -16.57 -7.80 -36.04
N SER A 233 -16.36 -6.52 -35.76
CA SER A 233 -17.24 -5.46 -36.24
C SER A 233 -17.30 -5.36 -37.75
N LEU A 234 -16.17 -5.51 -38.45
CA LEU A 234 -16.11 -5.59 -39.91
C LEU A 234 -16.77 -6.86 -40.44
N GLY A 235 -16.56 -8.00 -39.75
CA GLY A 235 -17.22 -9.27 -40.07
C GLY A 235 -18.75 -9.16 -39.97
N VAL A 236 -19.27 -8.50 -38.95
CA VAL A 236 -20.69 -8.23 -38.77
C VAL A 236 -21.24 -7.36 -39.93
N LEU A 237 -20.52 -6.32 -40.32
CA LEU A 237 -20.91 -5.50 -41.47
C LEU A 237 -21.04 -6.35 -42.75
N VAL A 238 -19.99 -7.11 -43.09
CA VAL A 238 -19.95 -7.96 -44.28
C VAL A 238 -21.03 -9.05 -44.24
N PHE A 239 -21.29 -9.62 -43.05
CA PHE A 239 -22.34 -10.63 -42.88
C PHE A 239 -23.73 -10.04 -43.24
N TRP A 240 -24.10 -8.89 -42.68
CA TRP A 240 -25.41 -8.28 -42.96
C TRP A 240 -25.56 -7.78 -44.36
N LEU A 241 -24.48 -7.27 -44.99
CA LEU A 241 -24.51 -6.90 -46.40
C LEU A 241 -24.76 -8.11 -47.32
N LYS A 242 -24.26 -9.29 -46.99
CA LYS A 242 -24.46 -10.52 -47.77
C LYS A 242 -25.77 -11.24 -47.44
N TYR A 243 -26.22 -11.22 -46.19
CA TYR A 243 -27.39 -11.97 -45.73
C TYR A 243 -28.71 -11.39 -46.21
N ASN A 244 -28.91 -10.08 -46.08
CA ASN A 244 -30.16 -9.42 -46.49
C ASN A 244 -29.96 -8.16 -47.36
N GLY A 245 -28.76 -7.82 -47.74
CA GLY A 245 -28.43 -6.65 -48.57
C GLY A 245 -28.55 -5.31 -47.83
N SER A 246 -28.89 -5.31 -46.50
CA SER A 246 -29.14 -4.08 -45.76
C SER A 246 -27.84 -3.46 -45.22
N ALA A 247 -27.40 -2.39 -45.86
CA ALA A 247 -26.31 -1.55 -45.36
C ALA A 247 -26.67 -0.88 -44.02
N PHE A 248 -27.94 -0.57 -43.81
CA PHE A 248 -28.44 0.05 -42.58
C PHE A 248 -28.22 -0.86 -41.36
N ILE A 249 -28.70 -2.11 -41.41
CA ILE A 249 -28.53 -3.08 -40.34
C ILE A 249 -27.03 -3.35 -40.10
N GLY A 250 -26.26 -3.52 -41.18
CA GLY A 250 -24.82 -3.79 -41.11
C GLY A 250 -24.04 -2.69 -40.42
N ILE A 251 -24.27 -1.43 -40.76
CA ILE A 251 -23.56 -0.27 -40.17
C ILE A 251 -23.97 -0.07 -38.71
N LEU A 252 -25.29 -0.16 -38.39
CA LEU A 252 -25.76 -0.03 -37.02
C LEU A 252 -25.17 -1.13 -36.10
N SER A 253 -25.24 -2.38 -36.53
CA SER A 253 -24.69 -3.52 -35.77
C SER A 253 -23.17 -3.41 -35.60
N MET A 254 -22.45 -3.02 -36.67
CA MET A 254 -21.00 -2.77 -36.60
C MET A 254 -20.68 -1.69 -35.56
N CYS A 255 -21.37 -0.56 -35.60
CA CYS A 255 -21.15 0.53 -34.64
C CYS A 255 -21.57 0.17 -33.22
N SER A 256 -22.63 -0.63 -33.05
CA SER A 256 -23.05 -1.15 -31.74
C SER A 256 -21.99 -2.08 -31.15
N VAL A 257 -21.40 -2.96 -31.96
CA VAL A 257 -20.27 -3.82 -31.56
C VAL A 257 -19.06 -2.99 -31.12
N LEU A 258 -18.69 -1.96 -31.90
CA LEU A 258 -17.57 -1.07 -31.56
C LEU A 258 -17.78 -0.30 -30.26
N LEU A 259 -19.03 0.06 -29.91
CA LEU A 259 -19.37 0.80 -28.70
C LEU A 259 -19.50 -0.11 -27.48
N ILE A 260 -20.14 -1.28 -27.63
CA ILE A 260 -20.39 -2.18 -26.50
C ILE A 260 -19.13 -2.89 -26.02
N ALA A 261 -18.23 -3.20 -26.94
CA ALA A 261 -17.06 -4.01 -26.66
C ALA A 261 -15.88 -3.25 -26.02
N ALA A 262 -16.12 -2.10 -25.40
CA ALA A 262 -15.08 -1.24 -24.80
C ALA A 262 -13.94 -1.99 -24.09
N PRO A 263 -12.82 -2.33 -24.76
CA PRO A 263 -11.76 -3.18 -24.19
C PRO A 263 -11.10 -2.58 -22.94
N GLU A 264 -11.16 -1.25 -22.78
CA GLU A 264 -10.64 -0.54 -21.59
C GLU A 264 -11.33 -0.96 -20.29
N ILE A 265 -12.55 -1.50 -20.36
CA ILE A 265 -13.28 -1.93 -19.16
C ILE A 265 -12.62 -3.16 -18.54
N PHE A 266 -12.00 -4.04 -19.35
CA PHE A 266 -11.18 -5.14 -18.81
C PHE A 266 -10.01 -4.64 -17.97
N TYR A 267 -9.30 -3.62 -18.43
CA TYR A 267 -8.26 -3.00 -17.63
C TYR A 267 -8.81 -2.33 -16.36
N ASN A 268 -9.88 -1.55 -16.49
CA ASN A 268 -10.52 -0.86 -15.37
C ASN A 268 -11.08 -1.82 -14.32
N SER A 269 -11.48 -3.04 -14.69
CA SER A 269 -11.97 -4.06 -13.77
C SER A 269 -10.93 -4.47 -12.72
N ALA A 270 -9.64 -4.41 -13.06
CA ALA A 270 -8.53 -4.64 -12.13
C ALA A 270 -7.98 -3.35 -11.52
N GLU A 271 -7.85 -2.30 -12.30
CA GLU A 271 -7.20 -1.05 -11.88
C GLU A 271 -7.98 -0.30 -10.79
N ILE A 272 -9.32 -0.19 -10.94
CA ILE A 272 -10.15 0.60 -10.02
C ILE A 272 -10.15 0.01 -8.59
N PRO A 273 -10.45 -1.29 -8.37
CA PRO A 273 -10.47 -1.83 -7.02
C PRO A 273 -9.10 -1.82 -6.34
N ILE A 274 -8.01 -2.03 -7.11
CA ILE A 274 -6.65 -1.99 -6.57
C ILE A 274 -6.29 -0.56 -6.14
N LYS A 275 -6.46 0.44 -7.01
CA LYS A 275 -6.18 1.85 -6.66
C LYS A 275 -7.03 2.34 -5.48
N TYR A 276 -8.32 2.04 -5.52
CA TYR A 276 -9.21 2.43 -4.44
C TYR A 276 -8.84 1.76 -3.12
N GLY A 277 -8.51 0.46 -3.15
CA GLY A 277 -8.11 -0.32 -1.99
C GLY A 277 -6.81 0.21 -1.38
N ILE A 278 -5.77 0.47 -2.19
CA ILE A 278 -4.51 1.07 -1.75
C ILE A 278 -4.77 2.44 -1.09
N ASN A 279 -5.54 3.32 -1.73
CA ASN A 279 -5.85 4.63 -1.16
C ASN A 279 -6.64 4.55 0.15
N LYS A 280 -7.53 3.57 0.27
CA LYS A 280 -8.32 3.38 1.49
C LYS A 280 -7.46 2.79 2.62
N SER A 281 -6.53 1.87 2.31
CA SER A 281 -5.59 1.29 3.28
C SER A 281 -4.57 2.32 3.79
N THR A 282 -4.10 3.22 2.92
CA THR A 282 -3.21 4.33 3.29
C THR A 282 -3.82 5.19 4.39
N LYS A 283 -5.13 5.47 4.33
CA LYS A 283 -5.86 6.20 5.39
C LYS A 283 -5.91 5.46 6.73
N LYS A 284 -5.52 4.20 6.76
CA LYS A 284 -5.42 3.36 7.98
C LYS A 284 -3.96 3.09 8.40
N GLY A 285 -3.00 3.82 7.81
CA GLY A 285 -1.57 3.63 8.08
C GLY A 285 -0.98 2.37 7.46
N ILE A 286 -1.64 1.79 6.45
CA ILE A 286 -1.19 0.59 5.72
C ILE A 286 -0.81 1.00 4.29
N TYR A 287 0.47 0.89 3.95
CA TYR A 287 1.02 1.28 2.66
C TYR A 287 1.46 0.04 1.88
N PHE A 288 0.78 -0.25 0.78
CA PHE A 288 1.17 -1.31 -0.17
C PHE A 288 2.01 -0.73 -1.29
N LYS A 289 3.12 -1.37 -1.64
CA LYS A 289 4.00 -0.97 -2.75
C LYS A 289 3.37 -1.13 -4.14
N GLY A 290 2.17 -1.66 -4.22
CA GLY A 290 1.41 -1.77 -5.46
C GLY A 290 0.57 -3.02 -5.60
N GLY A 291 -0.06 -3.18 -6.77
CA GLY A 291 -0.95 -4.31 -7.05
C GLY A 291 -0.26 -5.67 -7.01
N ARG A 292 1.04 -5.74 -7.31
CA ARG A 292 1.84 -6.97 -7.24
C ARG A 292 1.88 -7.53 -5.82
N VAL A 293 2.06 -6.67 -4.83
CA VAL A 293 2.13 -7.06 -3.41
C VAL A 293 0.78 -7.62 -2.95
N ILE A 294 -0.32 -6.97 -3.34
CA ILE A 294 -1.68 -7.44 -3.04
C ILE A 294 -1.91 -8.85 -3.61
N GLU A 295 -1.47 -9.10 -4.84
CA GLU A 295 -1.56 -10.44 -5.45
C GLU A 295 -0.73 -11.50 -4.71
N LYS A 296 0.50 -11.15 -4.29
CA LYS A 296 1.39 -12.04 -3.54
C LYS A 296 0.84 -12.35 -2.14
N LEU A 297 0.36 -11.34 -1.40
CA LEU A 297 -0.24 -11.53 -0.07
C LEU A 297 -1.39 -12.54 -0.08
N ASN A 298 -2.17 -12.59 -1.15
CA ASN A 298 -3.26 -13.57 -1.29
C ASN A 298 -2.76 -15.01 -1.46
N LYS A 299 -1.49 -15.21 -1.75
CA LYS A 299 -0.86 -16.53 -1.94
C LYS A 299 0.00 -16.94 -0.75
N VAL A 300 0.21 -16.05 0.22
CA VAL A 300 1.03 -16.33 1.40
C VAL A 300 0.50 -17.54 2.15
N THR A 301 1.40 -18.48 2.45
CA THR A 301 1.12 -19.69 3.22
C THR A 301 1.77 -19.65 4.60
N ARG A 302 2.89 -18.92 4.73
CA ARG A 302 3.70 -18.84 5.94
C ARG A 302 4.04 -17.38 6.28
N ILE A 303 4.06 -17.07 7.58
CA ILE A 303 4.48 -15.76 8.08
C ILE A 303 5.62 -15.98 9.09
N LEU A 304 6.77 -15.34 8.83
CA LEU A 304 7.93 -15.32 9.70
C LEU A 304 7.97 -13.99 10.46
N PHE A 305 8.18 -14.09 11.77
CA PHE A 305 8.25 -12.92 12.65
C PHE A 305 9.67 -12.76 13.18
N GLY A 306 10.27 -11.59 12.96
CA GLY A 306 11.38 -11.13 13.78
C GLY A 306 10.92 -10.89 15.23
N LYS A 307 11.83 -10.94 16.19
CA LYS A 307 11.51 -10.69 17.60
C LYS A 307 11.54 -9.21 17.95
N ARG A 308 12.71 -8.60 17.74
CA ARG A 308 13.03 -7.28 18.27
C ARG A 308 12.23 -6.19 17.54
N LYS A 309 11.65 -5.25 18.32
CA LYS A 309 10.76 -4.17 17.81
C LYS A 309 9.54 -4.65 17.03
N VAL A 310 9.42 -5.94 16.71
CA VAL A 310 8.25 -6.57 16.09
C VAL A 310 7.34 -7.13 17.17
N ILE A 311 7.75 -8.19 17.84
CA ILE A 311 7.01 -8.85 18.93
C ILE A 311 7.25 -8.13 20.26
N THR A 312 8.48 -7.67 20.49
CA THR A 312 8.89 -6.93 21.69
C THR A 312 8.96 -5.43 21.42
N LYS A 313 9.04 -4.62 22.48
CA LYS A 313 9.13 -3.15 22.36
C LYS A 313 10.47 -2.67 21.80
N GLY A 314 11.52 -3.50 21.91
CA GLY A 314 12.87 -3.11 21.51
C GLY A 314 13.57 -2.21 22.53
N GLU A 315 12.99 -2.09 23.73
CA GLU A 315 13.48 -1.30 24.87
C GLU A 315 13.89 -2.26 25.98
N PRO A 316 15.13 -2.80 25.95
CA PRO A 316 15.58 -3.73 26.96
C PRO A 316 15.72 -3.05 28.32
N GLU A 317 15.30 -3.74 29.37
CA GLU A 317 15.40 -3.29 30.75
C GLU A 317 16.15 -4.30 31.61
N ILE A 318 16.96 -3.83 32.57
CA ILE A 318 17.57 -4.69 33.56
C ILE A 318 16.52 -5.12 34.59
N THR A 319 16.37 -6.42 34.77
CA THR A 319 15.46 -7.00 35.76
C THR A 319 16.16 -7.61 36.94
N ASN A 320 17.38 -8.06 36.76
CA ASN A 320 18.17 -8.73 37.81
C ASN A 320 19.66 -8.37 37.69
N VAL A 321 20.29 -8.13 38.82
CA VAL A 321 21.72 -8.00 38.94
C VAL A 321 22.15 -9.04 39.99
N ILE A 322 22.93 -10.04 39.59
CA ILE A 322 23.34 -11.16 40.46
C ILE A 322 24.86 -11.30 40.42
N PRO A 323 25.59 -10.60 41.27
CA PRO A 323 27.02 -10.83 41.45
C PRO A 323 27.28 -12.17 42.13
N LYS A 324 28.50 -12.72 41.99
CA LYS A 324 28.98 -13.88 42.72
C LYS A 324 28.99 -13.56 44.22
N GLU A 325 28.72 -14.56 45.10
CA GLU A 325 28.51 -14.40 46.56
C GLU A 325 29.63 -13.60 47.17
N ALA A 326 30.65 -13.33 47.04
CA ALA A 326 31.65 -12.46 47.70
C ALA A 326 31.89 -11.13 46.95
N PHE A 327 31.08 -10.84 45.91
CA PHE A 327 31.34 -9.69 45.06
C PHE A 327 30.32 -8.56 45.35
N ASN A 328 30.85 -7.38 45.66
CA ASN A 328 30.00 -6.21 45.92
C ASN A 328 29.26 -5.77 44.66
N GLU A 329 27.93 -5.66 44.75
CA GLU A 329 27.05 -5.30 43.61
C GLU A 329 27.43 -3.96 42.98
N LYS A 330 27.74 -2.94 43.79
CA LYS A 330 28.15 -1.63 43.27
C LYS A 330 29.44 -1.72 42.46
N ARG A 331 30.42 -2.50 42.95
CA ARG A 331 31.68 -2.72 42.23
C ARG A 331 31.46 -3.54 40.96
N PHE A 332 30.57 -4.51 40.98
CA PHE A 332 30.14 -5.27 39.81
C PHE A 332 29.56 -4.37 38.73
N LEU A 333 28.63 -3.50 39.08
CA LEU A 333 27.98 -2.55 38.15
C LEU A 333 28.98 -1.50 37.63
N ILE A 334 29.96 -1.08 38.42
CA ILE A 334 31.04 -0.19 37.94
C ILE A 334 31.85 -0.88 36.82
N LEU A 335 32.22 -2.15 36.97
CA LEU A 335 32.96 -2.86 35.94
C LEU A 335 32.18 -2.99 34.64
N VAL A 336 30.91 -3.38 34.76
CA VAL A 336 30.03 -3.56 33.59
C VAL A 336 29.72 -2.22 32.90
N GLY A 337 29.32 -1.20 33.67
CA GLY A 337 29.02 0.14 33.12
C GLY A 337 30.23 0.79 32.44
N SER A 338 31.44 0.58 33.02
CA SER A 338 32.69 1.08 32.41
C SER A 338 32.94 0.51 31.00
N LEU A 339 32.62 -0.76 30.81
CA LEU A 339 32.84 -1.45 29.54
C LEU A 339 31.70 -1.11 28.54
N GLU A 340 30.47 -1.20 28.98
CA GLU A 340 29.29 -1.02 28.13
C GLU A 340 29.05 0.45 27.73
N SER A 341 29.55 1.42 28.51
CA SER A 341 29.46 2.86 28.16
C SER A 341 30.13 3.22 26.82
N LEU A 342 30.91 2.33 26.25
CA LEU A 342 31.58 2.49 24.96
C LEU A 342 30.87 1.77 23.80
N SER A 343 29.77 1.06 24.10
CA SER A 343 28.97 0.30 23.13
C SER A 343 27.65 1.03 22.82
N ALA A 344 27.28 1.05 21.55
CA ALA A 344 25.96 1.56 21.12
C ALA A 344 24.86 0.49 21.12
N HIS A 345 25.16 -0.72 21.61
CA HIS A 345 24.20 -1.82 21.64
C HIS A 345 23.07 -1.53 22.64
N PRO A 346 21.79 -1.84 22.35
CA PRO A 346 20.66 -1.57 23.26
C PRO A 346 20.80 -2.16 24.67
N PHE A 347 21.43 -3.32 24.80
CA PHE A 347 21.74 -3.88 26.13
C PHE A 347 22.74 -3.02 26.89
N ALA A 348 23.71 -2.45 26.18
CA ALA A 348 24.67 -1.52 26.76
C ALA A 348 23.98 -0.24 27.25
N GLN A 349 23.04 0.31 26.45
CA GLN A 349 22.24 1.47 26.85
C GLN A 349 21.42 1.16 28.10
N ALA A 350 20.72 0.01 28.14
CA ALA A 350 19.96 -0.42 29.30
C ALA A 350 20.84 -0.55 30.58
N ILE A 351 22.07 -1.03 30.41
CA ILE A 351 23.03 -1.15 31.52
C ILE A 351 23.51 0.22 31.99
N THR A 352 23.84 1.13 31.08
CA THR A 352 24.30 2.47 31.44
C THR A 352 23.20 3.30 32.08
N GLU A 353 21.98 3.26 31.53
CA GLU A 353 20.80 3.90 32.13
C GLU A 353 20.50 3.37 33.54
N TYR A 354 20.61 2.05 33.74
CA TYR A 354 20.45 1.46 35.07
C TYR A 354 21.53 1.96 36.04
N CYS A 355 22.77 2.07 35.60
CA CYS A 355 23.85 2.62 36.40
C CYS A 355 23.61 4.08 36.78
N GLU A 356 23.18 4.91 35.83
CA GLU A 356 22.87 6.33 36.05
C GLU A 356 21.72 6.52 37.03
N LYS A 357 20.62 5.77 36.83
CA LYS A 357 19.45 5.79 37.72
C LYS A 357 19.79 5.41 39.16
N ASN A 358 20.75 4.50 39.34
CA ASN A 358 21.23 4.10 40.65
C ASN A 358 22.46 4.91 41.14
N LYS A 359 22.79 6.02 40.46
CA LYS A 359 23.88 6.94 40.81
C LYS A 359 25.24 6.22 40.91
N ILE A 360 25.51 5.27 40.01
CA ILE A 360 26.75 4.54 39.92
C ILE A 360 27.67 5.24 38.92
N SER A 361 28.77 5.80 39.43
CA SER A 361 29.81 6.41 38.59
C SER A 361 30.79 5.35 38.13
N TYR A 362 31.11 5.35 36.85
CA TYR A 362 32.05 4.43 36.24
C TYR A 362 33.08 5.18 35.37
N LYS A 363 34.22 4.54 35.12
CA LYS A 363 35.30 5.04 34.25
C LYS A 363 35.19 4.35 32.89
N LYS A 364 35.69 4.99 31.83
CA LYS A 364 35.75 4.32 30.52
C LYS A 364 36.87 3.25 30.55
N ALA A 365 36.55 2.07 30.00
CA ALA A 365 37.51 0.99 29.84
C ALA A 365 38.54 1.30 28.74
N GLN A 366 39.71 0.69 28.85
CA GLN A 366 40.76 0.72 27.82
C GLN A 366 40.70 -0.56 26.97
N ASP A 367 41.32 -0.53 25.79
CA ASP A 367 41.40 -1.67 24.87
C ASP A 367 40.04 -2.31 24.55
N HIS A 368 39.00 -1.48 24.45
CA HIS A 368 37.63 -1.91 24.19
C HIS A 368 37.48 -2.55 22.81
N LYS A 369 36.92 -3.77 22.77
CA LYS A 369 36.65 -4.53 21.55
C LYS A 369 35.22 -5.06 21.57
N ILE A 370 34.46 -4.77 20.51
CA ILE A 370 33.11 -5.34 20.27
C ILE A 370 33.29 -6.63 19.47
N ILE A 371 32.72 -7.72 19.97
CA ILE A 371 32.65 -9.01 19.27
C ILE A 371 31.20 -9.16 18.76
N ALA A 372 31.01 -9.02 17.47
CA ALA A 372 29.69 -9.02 16.84
C ALA A 372 28.87 -10.25 17.26
N GLY A 373 27.63 -10.03 17.69
CA GLY A 373 26.69 -11.07 18.12
C GLY A 373 27.04 -11.77 19.44
N MET A 374 28.14 -11.39 20.13
CA MET A 374 28.59 -12.07 21.35
C MET A 374 28.70 -11.15 22.57
N GLY A 375 29.21 -9.93 22.42
CA GLY A 375 29.39 -8.98 23.52
C GLY A 375 30.64 -8.12 23.40
N VAL A 376 31.16 -7.64 24.52
CA VAL A 376 32.27 -6.69 24.59
C VAL A 376 33.37 -7.13 25.55
N ILE A 377 34.58 -6.72 25.27
CA ILE A 377 35.78 -7.00 26.07
C ILE A 377 36.60 -5.73 26.21
N GLY A 378 37.24 -5.54 27.34
CA GLY A 378 38.18 -4.43 27.57
C GLY A 378 38.96 -4.57 28.86
N MET A 379 39.87 -3.62 29.07
CA MET A 379 40.73 -3.55 30.26
C MET A 379 40.27 -2.44 31.19
N LEU A 380 40.12 -2.75 32.47
CA LEU A 380 39.84 -1.78 33.52
C LEU A 380 40.76 -2.06 34.73
N ASP A 381 41.54 -1.06 35.14
CA ASP A 381 42.50 -1.18 36.26
C ASP A 381 43.42 -2.42 36.11
N ASN A 382 44.00 -2.66 34.93
CA ASN A 382 44.80 -3.82 34.55
C ASN A 382 44.09 -5.18 34.68
N GLN A 383 42.76 -5.22 34.66
CA GLN A 383 41.97 -6.45 34.68
C GLN A 383 41.19 -6.59 33.38
N GLU A 384 41.24 -7.78 32.81
CA GLU A 384 40.40 -8.10 31.64
C GLU A 384 38.96 -8.30 32.08
N ILE A 385 38.03 -7.51 31.49
CA ILE A 385 36.59 -7.61 31.73
C ILE A 385 35.91 -8.08 30.44
N ILE A 386 35.06 -9.10 30.57
CA ILE A 386 34.30 -9.69 29.46
C ILE A 386 32.83 -9.61 29.83
N VAL A 387 32.02 -9.01 28.96
CA VAL A 387 30.56 -8.90 29.13
C VAL A 387 29.88 -9.41 27.87
N GLY A 388 29.00 -10.41 27.99
CA GLY A 388 28.31 -10.94 26.82
C GLY A 388 27.56 -12.24 27.05
N ASN A 389 27.21 -12.93 25.96
CA ASN A 389 26.45 -14.18 25.98
C ASN A 389 27.37 -15.41 26.30
N SER A 390 26.74 -16.59 26.36
CA SER A 390 27.47 -17.86 26.63
C SER A 390 28.53 -18.19 25.56
N LYS A 391 28.27 -17.84 24.28
CA LYS A 391 29.22 -18.04 23.17
C LYS A 391 30.51 -17.21 23.38
N LEU A 392 30.38 -15.98 23.89
CA LEU A 392 31.55 -15.16 24.24
C LEU A 392 32.34 -15.78 25.38
N MET A 393 31.67 -16.26 26.43
CA MET A 393 32.29 -16.91 27.57
C MET A 393 33.08 -18.17 27.14
N GLU A 394 32.50 -18.99 26.28
CA GLU A 394 33.16 -20.16 25.70
C GLU A 394 34.40 -19.78 24.88
N LYS A 395 34.28 -18.80 23.99
CA LYS A 395 35.37 -18.30 23.13
C LYS A 395 36.60 -17.83 23.95
N TYR A 396 36.35 -17.25 25.11
CA TYR A 396 37.41 -16.78 26.01
C TYR A 396 37.73 -17.74 27.17
N HIS A 397 37.28 -18.99 27.06
CA HIS A 397 37.53 -20.07 28.02
C HIS A 397 37.06 -19.75 29.44
N VAL A 398 36.02 -18.95 29.59
CA VAL A 398 35.34 -18.70 30.87
C VAL A 398 34.44 -19.88 31.19
N LYS A 399 34.72 -20.57 32.30
CA LYS A 399 33.90 -21.72 32.72
C LYS A 399 32.59 -21.26 33.33
N LEU A 400 31.46 -21.66 32.72
CA LEU A 400 30.12 -21.45 33.25
C LEU A 400 29.71 -22.63 34.13
N TYR A 401 29.66 -22.44 35.44
CA TYR A 401 29.31 -23.51 36.40
C TYR A 401 28.69 -22.95 37.69
N GLY A 402 28.11 -23.85 38.49
CA GLY A 402 27.62 -23.57 39.82
C GLY A 402 26.28 -22.81 39.85
N ASN A 403 26.04 -22.11 40.96
CA ASN A 403 24.77 -21.43 41.26
C ASN A 403 24.40 -20.32 40.24
N LEU A 404 25.38 -19.62 39.66
CA LEU A 404 25.13 -18.57 38.66
C LEU A 404 24.57 -19.15 37.37
N LEU A 405 25.03 -20.31 36.90
CA LEU A 405 24.48 -20.98 35.73
C LEU A 405 23.05 -21.42 35.96
N GLN A 406 22.72 -21.99 37.13
CA GLN A 406 21.33 -22.36 37.45
C GLN A 406 20.41 -21.13 37.49
N LYS A 407 20.89 -19.99 38.02
CA LYS A 407 20.15 -18.73 38.03
C LYS A 407 19.96 -18.18 36.60
N ALA A 408 20.96 -18.31 35.73
CA ALA A 408 20.86 -17.95 34.31
C ALA A 408 19.79 -18.79 33.60
N ASP A 409 19.74 -20.12 33.82
CA ASP A 409 18.71 -21.01 33.28
C ASP A 409 17.29 -20.61 33.76
N VAL A 410 17.15 -20.24 35.03
CA VAL A 410 15.86 -19.74 35.55
C VAL A 410 15.50 -18.40 34.91
N MET A 411 16.46 -17.52 34.64
CA MET A 411 16.21 -16.28 33.91
C MET A 411 15.70 -16.56 32.49
N SER A 412 16.38 -17.40 31.72
CA SER A 412 16.00 -17.76 30.36
C SER A 412 14.59 -18.36 30.28
N LYS A 413 14.24 -19.24 31.25
CA LYS A 413 12.87 -19.78 31.36
C LYS A 413 11.81 -18.72 31.63
N ASN A 414 12.18 -17.61 32.25
CA ASN A 414 11.31 -16.46 32.52
C ASN A 414 11.47 -15.32 31.49
N LEU A 415 11.90 -15.63 30.27
CA LEU A 415 12.07 -14.69 29.15
C LEU A 415 13.06 -13.54 29.46
N ARG A 416 14.04 -13.78 30.30
CA ARG A 416 15.10 -12.83 30.63
C ARG A 416 16.41 -13.32 30.02
N THR A 417 17.05 -12.51 29.21
CA THR A 417 18.34 -12.82 28.58
C THR A 417 19.45 -12.67 29.61
N PRO A 418 20.19 -13.75 29.96
CA PRO A 418 21.31 -13.65 30.85
C PRO A 418 22.51 -13.08 30.12
N VAL A 419 23.08 -12.00 30.63
CA VAL A 419 24.35 -11.42 30.24
C VAL A 419 25.37 -11.81 31.26
N TYR A 420 26.39 -12.59 30.85
CA TYR A 420 27.45 -13.06 31.70
C TYR A 420 28.57 -12.03 31.83
N VAL A 421 29.11 -11.90 33.01
CA VAL A 421 30.23 -10.98 33.31
C VAL A 421 31.38 -11.76 33.91
N ALA A 422 32.54 -11.68 33.26
CA ALA A 422 33.76 -12.30 33.75
C ALA A 422 34.87 -11.27 33.94
N ARG A 423 35.76 -11.56 34.88
CA ARG A 423 36.96 -10.79 35.18
C ARG A 423 38.17 -11.74 35.20
N ASN A 424 39.18 -11.44 34.38
CA ASN A 424 40.35 -12.31 34.22
C ASN A 424 39.95 -13.77 33.93
N ARG A 425 38.95 -13.98 33.09
CA ARG A 425 38.35 -15.26 32.68
C ARG A 425 37.65 -16.03 33.79
N GLU A 426 37.36 -15.41 34.92
CA GLU A 426 36.52 -15.98 35.98
C GLU A 426 35.15 -15.32 35.97
N LEU A 427 34.09 -16.12 36.00
CA LEU A 427 32.68 -15.62 36.07
C LEU A 427 32.45 -14.93 37.42
N ILE A 428 32.13 -13.65 37.41
CA ILE A 428 31.89 -12.81 38.60
C ILE A 428 30.43 -12.42 38.82
N GLY A 429 29.53 -12.71 37.85
CA GLY A 429 28.12 -12.46 37.98
C GLY A 429 27.35 -12.52 36.65
N ILE A 430 26.05 -12.33 36.75
CA ILE A 430 25.14 -12.28 35.62
C ILE A 430 24.16 -11.11 35.76
N ILE A 431 23.74 -10.57 34.64
CA ILE A 431 22.67 -9.55 34.54
C ILE A 431 21.54 -10.14 33.74
N GLY A 432 20.30 -10.06 34.26
CA GLY A 432 19.11 -10.44 33.51
C GLY A 432 18.52 -9.23 32.82
N ILE A 433 18.41 -9.29 31.49
CA ILE A 433 17.82 -8.25 30.66
C ILE A 433 16.54 -8.80 30.04
N THR A 434 15.47 -8.02 30.05
CA THR A 434 14.22 -8.38 29.39
C THR A 434 13.83 -7.31 28.39
N ASP A 435 13.29 -7.75 27.27
CA ASP A 435 12.62 -6.86 26.30
C ASP A 435 11.14 -7.22 26.32
N ARG A 436 10.31 -6.28 26.75
CA ARG A 436 8.88 -6.54 27.01
C ARG A 436 8.13 -6.85 25.74
N ILE A 437 7.29 -7.90 25.77
CA ILE A 437 6.35 -8.21 24.70
C ILE A 437 5.35 -7.05 24.57
N LYS A 438 5.03 -6.65 23.33
CA LYS A 438 4.01 -5.64 23.04
C LYS A 438 2.64 -6.10 23.53
N GLU A 439 1.82 -5.20 24.07
CA GLU A 439 0.54 -5.53 24.72
C GLU A 439 -0.42 -6.31 23.81
N HIS A 440 -0.50 -5.95 22.52
CA HIS A 440 -1.40 -6.57 21.55
C HIS A 440 -0.74 -7.68 20.71
N ALA A 441 0.52 -8.08 21.00
CA ALA A 441 1.24 -9.08 20.21
C ALA A 441 0.51 -10.44 20.17
N LYS A 442 0.06 -10.92 21.34
CA LYS A 442 -0.64 -12.21 21.47
C LYS A 442 -1.98 -12.21 20.72
N GLU A 443 -2.71 -11.11 20.78
CA GLU A 443 -3.97 -10.95 20.07
C GLU A 443 -3.73 -10.90 18.56
N GLY A 444 -2.79 -10.07 18.10
CA GLY A 444 -2.43 -9.94 16.69
C GLY A 444 -2.02 -11.27 16.06
N ILE A 445 -1.12 -12.01 16.72
CA ILE A 445 -0.68 -13.34 16.28
C ILE A 445 -1.85 -14.33 16.27
N SER A 446 -2.76 -14.26 17.24
CA SER A 446 -3.92 -15.16 17.31
C SER A 446 -4.86 -15.03 16.11
N LYS A 447 -4.96 -13.84 15.51
CA LYS A 447 -5.77 -13.57 14.30
C LYS A 447 -5.15 -14.17 13.02
N LEU A 448 -3.87 -14.56 13.08
CA LEU A 448 -3.11 -15.09 11.93
C LEU A 448 -2.99 -16.62 11.91
N LYS A 449 -3.67 -17.35 12.80
CA LYS A 449 -3.58 -18.82 12.97
C LYS A 449 -3.87 -19.65 11.72
N LYS A 450 -4.51 -19.08 10.71
CA LYS A 450 -4.75 -19.78 9.43
C LYS A 450 -3.47 -19.95 8.60
N TYR A 451 -2.41 -19.19 8.91
CA TYR A 451 -1.10 -19.29 8.28
C TYR A 451 -0.17 -20.17 9.13
N LYS A 452 0.86 -20.72 8.53
CA LYS A 452 1.98 -21.31 9.26
C LYS A 452 2.80 -20.16 9.85
N LEU A 453 2.90 -20.12 11.18
CA LEU A 453 3.62 -19.04 11.88
C LEU A 453 4.94 -19.57 12.39
N THR A 454 6.02 -18.80 12.18
CA THR A 454 7.37 -19.13 12.62
C THR A 454 8.00 -17.92 13.28
N LEU A 455 8.61 -18.12 14.45
CA LEU A 455 9.42 -17.11 15.13
C LEU A 455 10.88 -17.28 14.71
N ILE A 456 11.55 -16.17 14.35
CA ILE A 456 13.00 -16.17 14.05
C ILE A 456 13.69 -15.19 14.99
N THR A 457 14.71 -15.68 15.73
CA THR A 457 15.43 -14.87 16.70
C THR A 457 16.89 -15.29 16.84
N GLY A 458 17.76 -14.36 17.20
CA GLY A 458 19.13 -14.62 17.62
C GLY A 458 19.28 -14.97 19.11
N ASP A 459 18.18 -15.02 19.87
CA ASP A 459 18.23 -15.44 21.28
C ASP A 459 18.46 -16.94 21.41
N ASP A 460 18.87 -17.35 22.62
CA ASP A 460 19.02 -18.76 22.93
C ASP A 460 17.71 -19.54 22.85
N LYS A 461 17.85 -20.87 22.71
CA LYS A 461 16.72 -21.78 22.52
C LYS A 461 15.66 -21.70 23.64
N GLN A 462 16.06 -21.47 24.89
CA GLN A 462 15.12 -21.45 26.01
C GLN A 462 14.23 -20.21 25.96
N ILE A 463 14.79 -19.07 25.61
CA ILE A 463 14.06 -17.81 25.44
C ILE A 463 13.12 -17.91 24.22
N ALA A 464 13.64 -18.39 23.09
CA ALA A 464 12.86 -18.57 21.87
C ALA A 464 11.66 -19.51 22.09
N GLN A 465 11.89 -20.63 22.79
CA GLN A 465 10.85 -21.60 23.15
C GLN A 465 9.81 -21.00 24.10
N GLY A 466 10.25 -20.28 25.13
CA GLY A 466 9.36 -19.61 26.08
C GLY A 466 8.46 -18.58 25.39
N LEU A 467 9.04 -17.74 24.53
CA LEU A 467 8.32 -16.75 23.75
C LEU A 467 7.34 -17.41 22.76
N SER A 468 7.76 -18.44 22.07
CA SER A 468 6.96 -19.24 21.14
C SER A 468 5.73 -19.86 21.84
N ASN A 469 5.93 -20.40 23.03
CA ASN A 469 4.84 -20.97 23.84
C ASN A 469 3.84 -19.87 24.29
N GLU A 470 4.33 -18.72 24.74
CA GLU A 470 3.50 -17.62 25.18
C GLU A 470 2.62 -17.06 24.05
N LEU A 471 3.18 -16.93 22.86
CA LEU A 471 2.52 -16.45 21.65
C LEU A 471 1.74 -17.54 20.90
N ARG A 472 1.88 -18.81 21.32
CA ARG A 472 1.30 -19.98 20.66
C ARG A 472 1.74 -20.12 19.20
N ILE A 473 2.99 -19.82 18.91
CA ILE A 473 3.67 -20.09 17.64
C ILE A 473 4.28 -21.49 17.74
N LYS A 474 4.01 -22.38 16.77
CA LYS A 474 4.44 -23.78 16.83
C LYS A 474 5.91 -23.99 16.44
N GLU A 475 6.39 -23.17 15.52
CA GLU A 475 7.73 -23.29 14.97
C GLU A 475 8.59 -22.08 15.38
N PHE A 476 9.81 -22.32 15.77
CA PHE A 476 10.77 -21.26 16.05
C PHE A 476 12.18 -21.68 15.67
N PHE A 477 13.00 -20.70 15.33
CA PHE A 477 14.44 -20.82 15.16
C PHE A 477 15.12 -19.90 16.16
N SER A 478 16.15 -20.41 16.82
CA SER A 478 16.93 -19.74 17.86
C SER A 478 18.40 -19.67 17.48
N ASP A 479 19.14 -18.84 18.16
CA ASP A 479 20.61 -18.72 18.03
C ASP A 479 21.09 -18.31 16.62
N LEU A 480 20.19 -17.77 15.76
CA LEU A 480 20.51 -17.43 14.38
C LEU A 480 21.23 -16.09 14.27
N ASP A 481 22.28 -16.07 13.46
CA ASP A 481 22.83 -14.82 12.93
C ASP A 481 22.04 -14.33 11.70
N GLU A 482 22.40 -13.17 11.12
CA GLU A 482 21.68 -12.58 9.99
C GLU A 482 21.73 -13.47 8.72
N MET A 483 22.85 -14.17 8.49
CA MET A 483 23.00 -15.06 7.33
C MET A 483 22.15 -16.33 7.50
N GLU A 484 22.14 -16.90 8.70
CA GLU A 484 21.33 -18.08 9.02
C GLU A 484 19.83 -17.80 8.96
N LYS A 485 19.38 -16.57 9.30
CA LYS A 485 17.99 -16.14 9.09
C LYS A 485 17.60 -16.16 7.61
N LEU A 486 18.48 -15.68 6.73
CA LEU A 486 18.24 -15.68 5.29
C LEU A 486 18.23 -17.10 4.72
N GLU A 487 19.08 -17.99 5.23
CA GLU A 487 19.11 -19.40 4.83
C GLU A 487 17.83 -20.12 5.25
N ALA A 488 17.35 -19.91 6.46
CA ALA A 488 16.07 -20.44 6.93
C ALA A 488 14.89 -19.99 6.03
N LEU A 489 14.90 -18.74 5.59
CA LEU A 489 13.90 -18.21 4.65
C LEU A 489 13.97 -18.93 3.29
N LYS A 490 15.17 -19.10 2.73
CA LYS A 490 15.38 -19.80 1.45
C LYS A 490 14.88 -21.23 1.50
N ASN A 491 15.14 -21.95 2.57
CA ASN A 491 14.68 -23.34 2.77
C ASN A 491 13.14 -23.45 2.72
N TYR A 492 12.39 -22.48 3.27
CA TYR A 492 10.93 -22.49 3.16
C TYR A 492 10.43 -22.23 1.73
N ARG A 493 11.07 -21.33 1.00
CA ARG A 493 10.73 -21.05 -0.41
C ARG A 493 10.99 -22.24 -1.32
N GLU A 494 12.07 -22.99 -1.10
CA GLU A 494 12.37 -24.23 -1.83
C GLU A 494 11.32 -25.33 -1.58
N ASN A 495 10.69 -25.31 -0.42
CA ASN A 495 9.56 -26.19 -0.08
C ASN A 495 8.19 -25.67 -0.57
N ASN A 496 8.15 -24.76 -1.54
CA ASN A 496 6.95 -24.15 -2.14
C ASN A 496 6.06 -23.36 -1.15
N ASP A 497 6.55 -22.96 0.00
CA ASP A 497 5.87 -21.98 0.83
C ASP A 497 6.05 -20.58 0.22
N ILE A 498 4.98 -19.81 0.16
CA ILE A 498 5.04 -18.37 -0.16
C ILE A 498 5.11 -17.63 1.16
N VAL A 499 6.23 -16.98 1.39
CA VAL A 499 6.64 -16.48 2.69
C VAL A 499 6.47 -14.97 2.80
N ALA A 500 5.72 -14.53 3.82
CA ALA A 500 5.74 -13.15 4.26
C ALA A 500 6.68 -13.04 5.49
N CYS A 501 7.59 -12.06 5.48
CA CYS A 501 8.43 -11.73 6.61
C CYS A 501 7.94 -10.44 7.27
N VAL A 502 7.87 -10.46 8.60
CA VAL A 502 7.51 -9.30 9.41
C VAL A 502 8.74 -8.88 10.20
N GLY A 503 9.23 -7.69 9.94
CA GLY A 503 10.45 -7.14 10.50
C GLY A 503 10.34 -5.67 10.86
N HIS A 504 11.39 -5.15 11.48
CA HIS A 504 11.51 -3.73 11.80
C HIS A 504 12.39 -3.04 10.76
N GLY A 505 11.79 -2.25 9.88
CA GLY A 505 12.38 -1.36 8.90
C GLY A 505 13.86 -1.63 8.54
N LYS A 506 14.74 -0.72 8.92
CA LYS A 506 16.17 -0.74 8.57
C LYS A 506 16.96 -1.90 9.20
N GLU A 507 16.57 -2.36 10.40
CA GLU A 507 17.29 -3.42 11.11
C GLU A 507 17.15 -4.79 10.43
N ASP A 508 15.97 -5.07 9.85
CA ASP A 508 15.65 -6.35 9.20
C ASP A 508 15.58 -6.25 7.66
N LYS A 509 16.25 -5.26 7.07
CA LYS A 509 16.15 -4.97 5.63
C LYS A 509 16.38 -6.19 4.75
N ASP A 510 17.52 -6.85 4.90
CA ASP A 510 17.91 -8.00 4.07
C ASP A 510 16.90 -9.15 4.21
N PHE A 511 16.36 -9.35 5.42
CA PHE A 511 15.33 -10.34 5.72
C PHE A 511 13.99 -10.01 5.06
N LEU A 512 13.62 -8.72 5.00
CA LEU A 512 12.40 -8.24 4.35
C LEU A 512 12.52 -8.28 2.82
N ASP A 513 13.66 -7.89 2.27
CA ASP A 513 13.91 -7.83 0.83
C ASP A 513 13.99 -9.22 0.18
N GLU A 514 14.54 -10.21 0.90
CA GLU A 514 14.64 -11.59 0.40
C GLU A 514 13.29 -12.33 0.46
N ALA A 515 12.31 -11.86 1.23
CA ALA A 515 10.99 -12.48 1.35
C ALA A 515 10.17 -12.39 0.05
N ASP A 516 9.14 -13.26 -0.09
CA ASP A 516 8.16 -13.06 -1.15
C ASP A 516 7.35 -11.78 -0.91
N VAL A 517 7.07 -11.47 0.37
CA VAL A 517 6.48 -10.20 0.80
C VAL A 517 7.14 -9.74 2.10
N GLY A 518 7.81 -8.60 2.06
CA GLY A 518 8.35 -7.93 3.24
C GLY A 518 7.32 -6.98 3.86
N ILE A 519 7.02 -7.17 5.15
CA ILE A 519 6.10 -6.32 5.93
C ILE A 519 6.93 -5.62 7.00
N ALA A 520 7.15 -4.33 6.85
CA ALA A 520 7.88 -3.51 7.82
C ALA A 520 6.91 -2.87 8.81
N LEU A 521 7.20 -3.02 10.11
CA LEU A 521 6.56 -2.32 11.21
C LEU A 521 7.51 -1.29 11.80
N GLY A 522 7.00 -0.15 12.24
CA GLY A 522 7.79 0.80 13.01
C GLY A 522 7.27 2.24 12.98
N SER A 523 8.10 3.15 13.49
CA SER A 523 7.86 4.59 13.44
C SER A 523 8.13 5.16 12.05
N TYR A 524 7.66 6.35 11.80
CA TYR A 524 7.70 7.01 10.48
C TYR A 524 9.10 7.22 9.94
N THR A 525 10.00 7.69 10.78
CA THR A 525 11.36 8.09 10.40
C THR A 525 12.22 6.90 9.97
N GLU A 526 11.95 5.71 10.50
CA GLU A 526 12.71 4.50 10.20
C GLU A 526 12.16 3.72 9.00
N LEU A 527 10.87 3.89 8.67
CA LEU A 527 10.17 3.08 7.68
C LEU A 527 10.25 3.61 6.25
N PHE A 528 10.32 4.95 6.09
CA PHE A 528 10.26 5.55 4.75
C PHE A 528 11.62 5.66 4.07
N GLU A 529 12.72 5.46 4.79
CA GLU A 529 14.05 5.37 4.19
C GLU A 529 14.22 4.12 3.30
N GLU A 530 13.34 3.10 3.47
CA GLU A 530 13.44 1.80 2.82
C GLU A 530 12.15 1.46 2.05
N SER A 531 12.29 0.95 0.84
CA SER A 531 11.16 0.58 -0.02
C SER A 531 10.69 -0.84 0.27
N ASN A 532 9.88 -1.04 1.31
CA ASN A 532 9.30 -2.34 1.66
C ASN A 532 8.04 -2.66 0.81
N ASP A 533 7.70 -3.94 0.67
CA ASP A 533 6.47 -4.38 -0.02
C ASP A 533 5.21 -3.88 0.70
N VAL A 534 5.21 -3.94 2.05
CA VAL A 534 4.17 -3.36 2.90
C VAL A 534 4.82 -2.59 4.04
N THR A 535 4.39 -1.35 4.24
CA THR A 535 4.83 -0.52 5.36
C THR A 535 3.65 -0.26 6.29
N LEU A 536 3.82 -0.58 7.58
CA LEU A 536 2.83 -0.38 8.62
C LEU A 536 3.31 0.68 9.60
N ILE A 537 2.66 1.82 9.61
CA ILE A 537 2.89 2.86 10.59
C ILE A 537 2.08 2.53 11.84
N SER A 538 2.54 1.58 12.59
CA SER A 538 1.92 1.15 13.83
C SER A 538 2.80 0.15 14.55
N ASP A 539 2.78 0.22 15.88
CA ASP A 539 3.38 -0.78 16.76
C ASP A 539 2.46 -1.98 17.06
N ASP A 540 1.22 -1.94 16.54
CA ASP A 540 0.22 -2.96 16.77
C ASP A 540 0.30 -4.11 15.76
N LEU A 541 0.70 -5.28 16.21
CA LEU A 541 0.74 -6.51 15.40
C LEU A 541 -0.64 -6.94 14.85
N SER A 542 -1.73 -6.47 15.41
CA SER A 542 -3.07 -6.78 14.89
C SER A 542 -3.28 -6.22 13.48
N LYS A 543 -2.57 -5.16 13.12
CA LYS A 543 -2.57 -4.55 11.79
C LYS A 543 -2.11 -5.51 10.68
N ILE A 544 -1.25 -6.48 11.00
CA ILE A 544 -0.83 -7.50 10.02
C ILE A 544 -2.05 -8.31 9.55
N SER A 545 -2.95 -8.64 10.47
CA SER A 545 -4.19 -9.34 10.10
C SER A 545 -5.08 -8.47 9.20
N GLU A 546 -5.12 -7.16 9.43
CA GLU A 546 -5.84 -6.22 8.57
C GLU A 546 -5.21 -6.16 7.16
N VAL A 547 -3.88 -6.11 7.05
CA VAL A 547 -3.16 -6.18 5.75
C VAL A 547 -3.62 -7.39 4.95
N MET A 548 -3.66 -8.58 5.58
CA MET A 548 -4.05 -9.81 4.91
C MET A 548 -5.52 -9.79 4.47
N VAL A 549 -6.41 -9.25 5.31
CA VAL A 549 -7.84 -9.08 4.98
C VAL A 549 -8.02 -8.07 3.85
N TYR A 550 -7.31 -6.94 3.89
CA TYR A 550 -7.40 -5.90 2.85
C TYR A 550 -6.94 -6.44 1.50
N ALA A 551 -5.80 -7.11 1.46
CA ALA A 551 -5.30 -7.74 0.23
C ALA A 551 -6.30 -8.74 -0.33
N LYS A 552 -6.92 -9.59 0.52
CA LYS A 552 -7.95 -10.55 0.11
C LYS A 552 -9.17 -9.84 -0.47
N ASN A 553 -9.73 -8.85 0.23
CA ASN A 553 -10.94 -8.15 -0.19
C ASN A 553 -10.73 -7.37 -1.50
N ILE A 554 -9.58 -6.73 -1.69
CA ILE A 554 -9.21 -6.05 -2.94
C ILE A 554 -9.16 -7.07 -4.09
N ASN A 555 -8.54 -8.22 -3.88
CA ASN A 555 -8.43 -9.28 -4.89
C ASN A 555 -9.80 -9.88 -5.24
N GLU A 556 -10.66 -10.11 -4.27
CA GLU A 556 -12.03 -10.59 -4.49
C GLU A 556 -12.86 -9.60 -5.31
N LYS A 557 -12.80 -8.31 -5.00
CA LYS A 557 -13.46 -7.27 -5.80
C LYS A 557 -12.93 -7.20 -7.22
N THR A 558 -11.63 -7.37 -7.40
CA THR A 558 -10.99 -7.44 -8.71
C THR A 558 -11.52 -8.62 -9.52
N LYS A 559 -11.62 -9.80 -8.93
CA LYS A 559 -12.16 -11.00 -9.57
C LYS A 559 -13.65 -10.85 -9.91
N GLN A 560 -14.45 -10.28 -9.01
CA GLN A 560 -15.87 -10.00 -9.26
C GLN A 560 -16.06 -9.06 -10.44
N ASN A 561 -15.31 -7.95 -10.49
CA ASN A 561 -15.38 -7.00 -11.59
C ASN A 561 -14.97 -7.63 -12.92
N PHE A 562 -13.95 -8.47 -12.92
CA PHE A 562 -13.53 -9.22 -14.11
C PHE A 562 -14.65 -10.16 -14.60
N LEU A 563 -15.29 -10.88 -13.68
CA LEU A 563 -16.42 -11.75 -14.01
C LEU A 563 -17.60 -10.94 -14.59
N TYR A 564 -17.96 -9.81 -13.98
CA TYR A 564 -19.03 -8.93 -14.52
C TYR A 564 -18.69 -8.47 -15.93
N THR A 565 -17.45 -8.08 -16.17
CA THR A 565 -16.98 -7.66 -17.49
C THR A 565 -17.06 -8.80 -18.51
N LEU A 566 -16.66 -10.00 -18.12
CA LEU A 566 -16.71 -11.19 -18.99
C LEU A 566 -18.16 -11.55 -19.36
N LEU A 567 -19.05 -11.65 -18.37
CA LEU A 567 -20.46 -11.97 -18.60
C LEU A 567 -21.16 -10.92 -19.47
N TYR A 568 -20.86 -9.65 -19.22
CA TYR A 568 -21.39 -8.55 -20.03
C TYR A 568 -21.02 -8.73 -21.52
N HIS A 569 -19.75 -8.99 -21.84
CA HIS A 569 -19.33 -9.14 -23.24
C HIS A 569 -19.87 -10.43 -23.84
N LEU A 570 -19.92 -11.51 -23.09
CA LEU A 570 -20.46 -12.80 -23.58
C LEU A 570 -21.94 -12.70 -24.00
N ILE A 571 -22.74 -11.91 -23.27
CA ILE A 571 -24.17 -11.75 -23.53
C ILE A 571 -24.41 -10.67 -24.59
N LEU A 572 -23.83 -9.48 -24.40
CA LEU A 572 -24.23 -8.31 -25.18
C LEU A 572 -23.49 -8.16 -26.52
N LEU A 573 -22.32 -8.75 -26.68
CA LEU A 573 -21.61 -8.68 -27.95
C LEU A 573 -22.35 -9.39 -29.10
N PRO A 574 -22.88 -10.63 -28.91
CA PRO A 574 -23.72 -11.27 -29.91
C PRO A 574 -25.01 -10.48 -30.22
N ILE A 575 -25.63 -9.91 -29.17
CA ILE A 575 -26.84 -9.07 -29.35
C ILE A 575 -26.53 -7.84 -30.21
N ALA A 576 -25.44 -7.13 -29.90
CA ALA A 576 -24.97 -5.99 -30.67
C ALA A 576 -24.63 -6.34 -32.14
N GLY A 577 -24.07 -7.54 -32.34
CA GLY A 577 -23.80 -8.08 -33.68
C GLY A 577 -25.05 -8.48 -34.48
N GLY A 578 -26.22 -8.44 -33.83
CA GLY A 578 -27.49 -8.72 -34.48
C GLY A 578 -27.90 -10.20 -34.50
N LEU A 579 -27.35 -11.05 -33.60
CA LEU A 579 -27.66 -12.48 -33.54
C LEU A 579 -29.15 -12.76 -33.41
N PHE A 580 -29.92 -11.88 -32.74
CA PHE A 580 -31.35 -12.07 -32.52
C PHE A 580 -32.26 -11.39 -33.56
N ILE A 581 -31.70 -10.59 -34.48
CA ILE A 581 -32.48 -9.90 -35.52
C ILE A 581 -33.34 -10.86 -36.35
N PRO A 582 -32.84 -12.04 -36.82
CA PRO A 582 -33.64 -12.98 -37.60
C PRO A 582 -34.85 -13.55 -36.86
N PHE A 583 -34.79 -13.58 -35.51
CA PHE A 583 -35.84 -14.19 -34.67
C PHE A 583 -36.83 -13.18 -34.12
N THR A 584 -36.35 -11.97 -33.76
CA THR A 584 -37.14 -10.98 -33.03
C THR A 584 -37.34 -9.65 -33.82
N GLY A 585 -36.55 -9.43 -34.86
CA GLY A 585 -36.48 -8.15 -35.57
C GLY A 585 -35.82 -7.00 -34.76
N LEU A 586 -35.38 -7.27 -33.53
CA LEU A 586 -34.82 -6.23 -32.66
C LEU A 586 -33.36 -5.93 -33.04
N ILE A 587 -33.11 -4.68 -33.39
CA ILE A 587 -31.77 -4.15 -33.66
C ILE A 587 -31.32 -3.35 -32.47
N MET A 588 -30.14 -3.70 -31.88
CA MET A 588 -29.54 -2.85 -30.83
C MET A 588 -29.04 -1.55 -31.44
N HIS A 589 -29.59 -0.43 -31.01
CA HIS A 589 -29.13 0.88 -31.47
C HIS A 589 -27.77 1.24 -30.85
N PRO A 590 -26.85 1.88 -31.59
CA PRO A 590 -25.55 2.29 -31.07
C PRO A 590 -25.60 3.16 -29.80
N ALA A 591 -26.63 3.96 -29.60
CA ALA A 591 -26.86 4.75 -28.39
C ALA A 591 -27.14 3.86 -27.15
N GLU A 592 -27.92 2.78 -27.35
CA GLU A 592 -28.18 1.78 -26.31
C GLU A 592 -26.88 1.04 -25.93
N ALA A 593 -26.06 0.68 -26.93
CA ALA A 593 -24.75 0.07 -26.73
C ALA A 593 -23.84 0.98 -25.89
N ALA A 594 -23.78 2.29 -26.20
CA ALA A 594 -23.01 3.27 -25.44
C ALA A 594 -23.51 3.42 -23.99
N LEU A 595 -24.84 3.39 -23.79
CA LEU A 595 -25.46 3.46 -22.46
C LEU A 595 -25.11 2.22 -21.62
N LEU A 596 -25.31 1.03 -22.17
CA LEU A 596 -25.01 -0.24 -21.50
C LEU A 596 -23.53 -0.36 -21.10
N MET A 597 -22.63 0.07 -21.98
CA MET A 597 -21.20 0.15 -21.69
C MET A 597 -20.92 1.11 -20.53
N SER A 598 -21.56 2.27 -20.51
CA SER A 598 -21.39 3.25 -19.44
C SER A 598 -21.95 2.76 -18.11
N LEU A 599 -23.07 2.03 -18.13
CA LEU A 599 -23.65 1.38 -16.96
C LEU A 599 -22.72 0.30 -16.38
N LEU A 600 -22.09 -0.52 -17.22
CA LEU A 600 -21.09 -1.50 -16.75
C LEU A 600 -19.95 -0.81 -16.00
N PHE A 601 -19.43 0.29 -16.54
CA PHE A 601 -18.37 1.04 -15.84
C PHE A 601 -18.83 1.53 -14.46
N VAL A 602 -20.07 2.03 -14.35
CA VAL A 602 -20.66 2.46 -13.06
C VAL A 602 -20.80 1.29 -12.10
N VAL A 603 -21.22 0.11 -12.59
CA VAL A 603 -21.32 -1.12 -11.76
C VAL A 603 -19.95 -1.52 -11.22
N ILE A 604 -18.92 -1.56 -12.07
CA ILE A 604 -17.54 -1.88 -11.68
C ILE A 604 -17.03 -0.88 -10.62
N ALA A 605 -17.23 0.41 -10.84
CA ALA A 605 -16.82 1.45 -9.92
C ALA A 605 -17.54 1.31 -8.57
N LYS A 606 -18.88 1.14 -8.58
CA LYS A 606 -19.68 0.96 -7.36
C LYS A 606 -19.29 -0.29 -6.59
N ASN A 607 -19.06 -1.43 -7.28
CA ASN A 607 -18.60 -2.65 -6.62
C ASN A 607 -17.21 -2.46 -5.98
N SER A 608 -16.32 -1.72 -6.64
CA SER A 608 -15.00 -1.38 -6.09
C SER A 608 -15.10 -0.50 -4.84
N PHE A 609 -16.03 0.47 -4.82
CA PHE A 609 -16.23 1.37 -3.67
C PHE A 609 -16.92 0.68 -2.48
N ASN A 610 -17.63 -0.42 -2.71
CA ASN A 610 -18.18 -1.27 -1.67
C ASN A 610 -17.12 -2.20 -1.04
N LEU A 611 -15.84 -1.84 -1.15
CA LEU A 611 -14.75 -2.52 -0.48
C LEU A 611 -14.87 -2.30 1.04
N GLN A 612 -15.24 -3.35 1.78
CA GLN A 612 -15.24 -3.35 3.25
C GLN A 612 -13.84 -3.70 3.73
N LEU A 613 -13.23 -2.82 4.51
CA LEU A 613 -11.94 -3.06 5.16
C LEU A 613 -12.12 -3.37 6.66
N ASP A 614 -13.32 -3.24 7.18
CA ASP A 614 -13.61 -3.24 8.62
C ASP A 614 -14.31 -4.54 9.11
N LYS A 615 -14.05 -5.71 8.50
CA LYS A 615 -14.57 -7.00 8.99
C LYS A 615 -13.48 -8.05 9.09
#